data_61bf9d491a0dff35e853b75ae70e07fa
#
_entry.id   61bf9d491a0dff35e853b75ae70e07fa
#
_cell.length_a   1.000
_cell.length_b   1.000
_cell.length_c   1.000
_cell.angle_alpha   90.00
_cell.angle_beta   90.00
_cell.angle_gamma   90.00
#
_symmetry.space_group_name_H-M   'P 1'
#
loop_
_entity.id
_entity.type
_entity.pdbx_description
1 polymer ?
#
loop_
_entity_poly.entity_id
_entity_poly.type
_entity_poly.pdbx_seq_one_letter_code
_entity_poly.pdbx_strand_id
1 'polypeptide(L)'
;MSEIKEKDFRVLTSVTVRFAGDSGDGMQLTGSQFSDTTAWIGNDLNTLPDYPAEIRAPAGTIYGVSGFQLSFGSEDVNTPGDLPDVLVAMNPAALRKNLKEIKHGGVVIVNSDAFDQKNLKLANFDTNPLEDDTLSGYDLHQVPISSLTANALEGLPLSPKEVARCKNFFALGLMYWLYDRPLKN
;
A
#
# COMPACT_ATOMS: atom_id res chain seq x y z
N MET A 1 2.84 -23.80 18.85
CA MET A 1 3.96 -23.29 18.06
C MET A 1 3.51 -23.41 16.61
N SER A 2 3.15 -22.31 15.96
CA SER A 2 2.88 -22.31 14.52
C SER A 2 4.20 -22.53 13.78
N GLU A 3 4.26 -23.55 12.94
CA GLU A 3 5.38 -23.73 12.01
C GLU A 3 5.53 -22.43 11.19
N ILE A 4 6.68 -21.78 11.33
CA ILE A 4 7.06 -20.68 10.45
C ILE A 4 7.32 -21.34 9.10
N LYS A 5 6.37 -21.21 8.16
CA LYS A 5 6.59 -21.63 6.77
C LYS A 5 7.83 -20.89 6.25
N GLU A 6 8.76 -21.62 5.71
CA GLU A 6 9.91 -21.03 5.00
C GLU A 6 9.38 -20.08 3.92
N LYS A 7 9.97 -18.89 3.82
CA LYS A 7 9.61 -17.89 2.81
C LYS A 7 10.14 -18.37 1.46
N ASP A 8 9.23 -18.61 0.52
CA ASP A 8 9.59 -18.88 -0.88
C ASP A 8 10.10 -17.60 -1.53
N PHE A 9 11.31 -17.61 -2.05
CA PHE A 9 11.90 -16.48 -2.75
C PHE A 9 11.68 -16.57 -4.26
N ARG A 10 11.20 -15.49 -4.86
CA ARG A 10 11.09 -15.31 -6.30
C ARG A 10 12.01 -14.16 -6.72
N VAL A 11 12.93 -14.42 -7.64
CA VAL A 11 13.77 -13.35 -8.21
C VAL A 11 12.99 -12.65 -9.31
N LEU A 12 12.87 -11.33 -9.20
CA LEU A 12 12.22 -10.46 -10.18
C LEU A 12 13.25 -9.48 -10.74
N THR A 13 13.21 -9.22 -12.04
CA THR A 13 14.10 -8.24 -12.71
C THR A 13 13.64 -6.82 -12.42
N SER A 14 12.34 -6.59 -12.39
CA SER A 14 11.73 -5.31 -12.04
C SER A 14 10.35 -5.49 -11.43
N VAL A 15 9.92 -4.52 -10.64
CA VAL A 15 8.60 -4.47 -10.00
C VAL A 15 8.12 -3.02 -9.94
N THR A 16 6.83 -2.84 -10.19
CA THR A 16 6.14 -1.56 -9.96
C THR A 16 5.16 -1.70 -8.81
N VAL A 17 5.36 -0.90 -7.76
CA VAL A 17 4.51 -0.85 -6.57
C VAL A 17 3.79 0.48 -6.50
N ARG A 18 2.49 0.46 -6.17
CA ARG A 18 1.70 1.65 -5.90
C ARG A 18 1.15 1.63 -4.49
N PHE A 19 1.50 2.65 -3.71
CA PHE A 19 0.89 2.94 -2.42
C PHE A 19 -0.24 3.92 -2.63
N ALA A 20 -1.41 3.67 -2.03
CA ALA A 20 -2.56 4.55 -2.16
C ALA A 20 -3.37 4.61 -0.84
N GLY A 21 -3.78 5.82 -0.48
CA GLY A 21 -4.55 6.11 0.74
C GLY A 21 -5.07 7.53 0.73
N ASP A 22 -5.68 7.98 1.82
CA ASP A 22 -6.05 9.39 1.96
C ASP A 22 -4.79 10.28 2.07
N SER A 23 -4.94 11.56 1.76
CA SER A 23 -3.84 12.54 1.84
C SER A 23 -3.17 12.61 3.22
N GLY A 24 -3.86 12.19 4.28
CA GLY A 24 -3.33 12.09 5.66
C GLY A 24 -2.71 10.75 6.02
N ASP A 25 -2.77 9.75 5.15
CA ASP A 25 -2.28 8.39 5.44
C ASP A 25 -0.76 8.23 5.27
N GLY A 26 -0.06 9.28 4.83
CA GLY A 26 1.40 9.27 4.73
C GLY A 26 1.95 8.47 3.54
N MET A 27 1.18 8.29 2.45
CA MET A 27 1.61 7.50 1.30
C MET A 27 2.82 8.07 0.58
N GLN A 28 2.96 9.40 0.53
CA GLN A 28 4.15 10.06 -0.01
C GLN A 28 5.40 9.72 0.81
N LEU A 29 5.28 9.76 2.15
CA LEU A 29 6.38 9.40 3.05
C LEU A 29 6.77 7.93 2.90
N THR A 30 5.77 7.03 2.87
CA THR A 30 5.99 5.59 2.66
C THR A 30 6.74 5.32 1.37
N GLY A 31 6.28 5.92 0.26
CA GLY A 31 6.91 5.78 -1.04
C GLY A 31 8.34 6.32 -1.07
N SER A 32 8.58 7.52 -0.52
CA SER A 32 9.92 8.11 -0.45
C SER A 32 10.88 7.24 0.37
N GLN A 33 10.47 6.78 1.56
CA GLN A 33 11.32 5.92 2.40
C GLN A 33 11.64 4.57 1.72
N PHE A 34 10.67 3.99 1.02
CA PHE A 34 10.90 2.78 0.25
C PHE A 34 11.85 3.01 -0.93
N SER A 35 11.74 4.19 -1.59
CA SER A 35 12.64 4.60 -2.68
C SER A 35 14.07 4.79 -2.19
N ASP A 36 14.26 5.49 -1.06
CA ASP A 36 15.58 5.75 -0.48
C ASP A 36 16.30 4.44 -0.14
N THR A 37 15.61 3.50 0.50
CA THR A 37 16.19 2.18 0.82
C THR A 37 16.49 1.38 -0.44
N THR A 38 15.61 1.43 -1.44
CA THR A 38 15.78 0.73 -2.72
C THR A 38 16.99 1.26 -3.50
N ALA A 39 17.19 2.58 -3.53
CA ALA A 39 18.38 3.21 -4.11
C ALA A 39 19.66 2.83 -3.34
N TRP A 40 19.58 2.85 -2.00
CA TRP A 40 20.74 2.56 -1.16
C TRP A 40 21.31 1.15 -1.36
N ILE A 41 20.47 0.16 -1.63
CA ILE A 41 20.92 -1.20 -1.94
C ILE A 41 21.34 -1.40 -3.40
N GLY A 42 21.33 -0.34 -4.21
CA GLY A 42 21.87 -0.33 -5.57
C GLY A 42 20.89 -0.73 -6.68
N ASN A 43 19.57 -0.77 -6.40
CA ASN A 43 18.59 -0.89 -7.47
C ASN A 43 18.44 0.46 -8.20
N ASP A 44 18.21 0.40 -9.51
CA ASP A 44 17.70 1.54 -10.25
C ASP A 44 16.20 1.71 -9.99
N LEU A 45 15.71 2.95 -10.03
CA LEU A 45 14.31 3.23 -9.72
C LEU A 45 13.82 4.52 -10.41
N ASN A 46 12.49 4.56 -10.59
CA ASN A 46 11.80 5.75 -11.05
C ASN A 46 10.47 5.91 -10.27
N THR A 47 10.09 7.13 -9.93
CA THR A 47 8.95 7.41 -9.04
C THR A 47 7.95 8.34 -9.69
N LEU A 48 6.66 8.16 -9.32
CA LEU A 48 5.55 9.00 -9.72
C LEU A 48 4.67 9.31 -8.49
N PRO A 49 4.87 10.45 -7.83
CA PRO A 49 3.95 10.93 -6.81
C PRO A 49 2.59 11.30 -7.43
N ASP A 50 1.50 10.83 -6.82
CA ASP A 50 0.13 11.18 -7.20
C ASP A 50 -0.56 11.91 -6.03
N TYR A 51 -0.85 13.18 -6.24
CA TYR A 51 -1.51 14.02 -5.24
C TYR A 51 -3.04 13.97 -5.41
N PRO A 52 -3.81 14.21 -4.34
CA PRO A 52 -5.25 14.20 -4.42
C PRO A 52 -5.76 15.26 -5.42
N ALA A 53 -6.79 14.91 -6.17
CA ALA A 53 -7.41 15.80 -7.14
C ALA A 53 -8.03 17.03 -6.46
N GLU A 54 -8.43 16.91 -5.19
CA GLU A 54 -9.01 17.97 -4.39
C GLU A 54 -8.27 18.08 -3.04
N ILE A 55 -7.66 19.24 -2.77
CA ILE A 55 -6.77 19.48 -1.60
C ILE A 55 -7.52 19.31 -0.26
N ARG A 56 -8.83 19.56 -0.23
CA ARG A 56 -9.67 19.49 0.98
C ARG A 56 -10.81 18.49 0.86
N ALA A 57 -10.64 17.47 0.04
CA ALA A 57 -11.62 16.41 -0.04
C ALA A 57 -11.82 15.73 1.34
N PRO A 58 -13.05 15.37 1.70
CA PRO A 58 -13.29 14.56 2.90
C PRO A 58 -12.52 13.24 2.85
N ALA A 59 -12.00 12.81 4.00
CA ALA A 59 -11.31 11.53 4.11
C ALA A 59 -12.24 10.37 3.68
N GLY A 60 -11.67 9.36 3.02
CA GLY A 60 -12.41 8.21 2.49
C GLY A 60 -13.11 8.46 1.16
N THR A 61 -13.02 9.65 0.56
CA THR A 61 -13.57 9.93 -0.76
C THR A 61 -12.53 9.77 -1.87
N ILE A 62 -12.97 9.40 -3.08
CA ILE A 62 -12.09 9.16 -4.24
C ILE A 62 -11.24 10.39 -4.57
N TYR A 63 -11.77 11.60 -4.41
CA TYR A 63 -11.06 12.85 -4.71
C TYR A 63 -9.93 13.17 -3.74
N GLY A 64 -9.95 12.60 -2.53
CA GLY A 64 -8.95 12.77 -1.47
C GLY A 64 -7.81 11.77 -1.53
N VAL A 65 -7.83 10.82 -2.46
CA VAL A 65 -6.83 9.76 -2.57
C VAL A 65 -5.51 10.32 -3.08
N SER A 66 -4.48 10.13 -2.28
CA SER A 66 -3.06 10.31 -2.61
C SER A 66 -2.43 8.98 -2.93
N GLY A 67 -1.48 8.97 -3.86
CA GLY A 67 -0.73 7.77 -4.22
C GLY A 67 0.74 8.05 -4.44
N PHE A 68 1.54 7.01 -4.41
CA PHE A 68 2.95 7.05 -4.78
C PHE A 68 3.27 5.76 -5.52
N GLN A 69 3.69 5.89 -6.77
CA GLN A 69 4.14 4.76 -7.58
C GLN A 69 5.66 4.75 -7.64
N LEU A 70 6.23 3.57 -7.54
CA LEU A 70 7.64 3.31 -7.63
C LEU A 70 7.87 2.10 -8.53
N SER A 71 8.62 2.26 -9.60
CA SER A 71 9.18 1.16 -10.37
C SER A 71 10.65 1.00 -10.03
N PHE A 72 11.09 -0.21 -9.73
CA PHE A 72 12.49 -0.49 -9.38
C PHE A 72 12.93 -1.86 -9.91
N GLY A 73 14.23 -2.01 -10.11
CA GLY A 73 14.79 -3.25 -10.66
C GLY A 73 16.30 -3.35 -10.52
N SER A 74 16.82 -4.50 -10.96
CA SER A 74 18.26 -4.74 -11.11
C SER A 74 18.84 -4.20 -12.43
N GLU A 75 17.97 -3.80 -13.35
CA GLU A 75 18.29 -3.20 -14.64
C GLU A 75 17.79 -1.74 -14.68
N ASP A 76 18.19 -0.99 -15.71
CA ASP A 76 17.80 0.42 -15.87
C ASP A 76 16.28 0.61 -15.93
N VAL A 77 15.75 1.45 -15.05
CA VAL A 77 14.32 1.79 -14.94
C VAL A 77 14.08 3.19 -15.49
N ASN A 78 13.69 3.28 -16.76
CA ASN A 78 13.56 4.56 -17.47
C ASN A 78 12.22 5.28 -17.22
N THR A 79 11.21 4.60 -16.69
CA THR A 79 9.87 5.15 -16.42
C THR A 79 9.33 4.65 -15.10
N PRO A 80 8.38 5.37 -14.46
CA PRO A 80 7.74 4.90 -13.23
C PRO A 80 6.81 3.69 -13.45
N GLY A 81 6.74 3.14 -14.65
CA GLY A 81 5.87 2.02 -15.05
C GLY A 81 4.43 2.48 -15.34
N ASP A 82 3.75 1.75 -16.26
CA ASP A 82 2.37 2.07 -16.63
C ASP A 82 1.38 1.42 -15.65
N LEU A 83 1.41 0.10 -15.55
CA LEU A 83 0.52 -0.67 -14.68
C LEU A 83 1.31 -1.26 -13.50
N PRO A 84 0.94 -0.94 -12.25
CA PRO A 84 1.56 -1.56 -11.07
C PRO A 84 1.39 -3.08 -11.04
N ASP A 85 2.42 -3.78 -10.58
CA ASP A 85 2.39 -5.20 -10.22
C ASP A 85 1.74 -5.41 -8.86
N VAL A 86 1.88 -4.41 -7.97
CA VAL A 86 1.38 -4.43 -6.60
C VAL A 86 0.70 -3.12 -6.25
N LEU A 87 -0.51 -3.22 -5.69
CA LEU A 87 -1.22 -2.12 -5.05
C LEU A 87 -1.30 -2.35 -3.55
N VAL A 88 -0.89 -1.35 -2.77
CA VAL A 88 -1.18 -1.26 -1.33
C VAL A 88 -2.25 -0.20 -1.14
N ALA A 89 -3.49 -0.62 -0.85
CA ALA A 89 -4.64 0.27 -0.68
C ALA A 89 -5.04 0.37 0.81
N MET A 90 -4.90 1.56 1.38
CA MET A 90 -5.15 1.80 2.80
C MET A 90 -6.65 1.93 3.14
N ASN A 91 -7.52 2.10 2.15
CA ASN A 91 -8.96 2.21 2.31
C ASN A 91 -9.72 1.91 1.00
N PRO A 92 -11.06 1.79 1.03
CA PRO A 92 -11.87 1.51 -0.16
C PRO A 92 -11.73 2.55 -1.28
N ALA A 93 -11.60 3.84 -0.95
CA ALA A 93 -11.45 4.89 -1.96
C ALA A 93 -10.13 4.74 -2.74
N ALA A 94 -9.05 4.41 -2.03
CA ALA A 94 -7.75 4.10 -2.64
C ALA A 94 -7.82 2.88 -3.57
N LEU A 95 -8.52 1.83 -3.14
CA LEU A 95 -8.77 0.66 -3.99
C LEU A 95 -9.57 1.05 -5.23
N ARG A 96 -10.70 1.75 -5.06
CA ARG A 96 -11.59 2.14 -6.16
C ARG A 96 -10.91 2.98 -7.23
N LYS A 97 -10.10 3.96 -6.80
CA LYS A 97 -9.37 4.87 -7.71
C LYS A 97 -8.35 4.10 -8.55
N ASN A 98 -7.65 3.13 -7.96
CA ASN A 98 -6.47 2.52 -8.55
C ASN A 98 -6.71 1.13 -9.17
N LEU A 99 -7.83 0.46 -8.87
CA LEU A 99 -8.06 -0.94 -9.26
C LEU A 99 -7.95 -1.19 -10.77
N LYS A 100 -8.41 -0.22 -11.59
CA LYS A 100 -8.37 -0.35 -13.06
C LYS A 100 -6.97 -0.20 -13.66
N GLU A 101 -6.03 0.31 -12.88
CA GLU A 101 -4.65 0.57 -13.29
C GLU A 101 -3.69 -0.56 -12.87
N ILE A 102 -4.19 -1.61 -12.21
CA ILE A 102 -3.37 -2.75 -11.78
C ILE A 102 -3.29 -3.78 -12.90
N LYS A 103 -2.14 -4.40 -13.09
CA LYS A 103 -1.99 -5.55 -13.97
C LYS A 103 -2.95 -6.66 -13.58
N HIS A 104 -3.58 -7.28 -14.55
CA HIS A 104 -4.39 -8.47 -14.29
C HIS A 104 -3.53 -9.58 -13.66
N GLY A 105 -4.01 -10.21 -12.60
CA GLY A 105 -3.23 -11.15 -11.80
C GLY A 105 -2.20 -10.49 -10.87
N GLY A 106 -2.17 -9.16 -10.81
CA GLY A 106 -1.31 -8.43 -9.88
C GLY A 106 -1.73 -8.60 -8.42
N VAL A 107 -0.84 -8.25 -7.52
CA VAL A 107 -1.05 -8.36 -6.07
C VAL A 107 -1.80 -7.13 -5.56
N VAL A 108 -2.88 -7.35 -4.82
CA VAL A 108 -3.66 -6.30 -4.15
C VAL A 108 -3.62 -6.52 -2.64
N ILE A 109 -2.94 -5.65 -1.92
CA ILE A 109 -2.85 -5.65 -0.46
C ILE A 109 -3.77 -4.56 0.07
N VAL A 110 -4.74 -4.91 0.91
CA VAL A 110 -5.69 -3.95 1.47
C VAL A 110 -5.62 -3.91 3.00
N ASN A 111 -5.79 -2.73 3.58
CA ASN A 111 -6.06 -2.59 4.99
C ASN A 111 -7.53 -2.98 5.28
N SER A 112 -7.77 -4.23 5.61
CA SER A 112 -9.13 -4.78 5.81
C SER A 112 -9.93 -4.05 6.90
N ASP A 113 -9.28 -3.49 7.91
CA ASP A 113 -9.94 -2.71 8.98
C ASP A 113 -10.67 -1.46 8.48
N ALA A 114 -10.31 -0.97 7.29
CA ALA A 114 -10.90 0.23 6.71
C ALA A 114 -12.15 -0.03 5.85
N PHE A 115 -12.53 -1.31 5.62
CA PHE A 115 -13.62 -1.68 4.72
C PHE A 115 -14.97 -1.78 5.43
N ASP A 116 -15.28 -0.82 6.30
CA ASP A 116 -16.59 -0.68 6.93
C ASP A 116 -17.63 -0.06 5.98
N GLN A 117 -18.92 -0.19 6.33
CA GLN A 117 -20.03 0.29 5.51
C GLN A 117 -19.98 1.80 5.21
N LYS A 118 -19.46 2.61 6.14
CA LYS A 118 -19.33 4.06 5.97
C LYS A 118 -18.29 4.37 4.90
N ASN A 119 -17.10 3.76 5.00
CA ASN A 119 -16.00 3.97 4.07
C ASN A 119 -16.32 3.40 2.67
N LEU A 120 -17.00 2.26 2.60
CA LEU A 120 -17.50 1.71 1.34
C LEU A 120 -18.44 2.68 0.62
N LYS A 121 -19.40 3.28 1.33
CA LYS A 121 -20.32 4.29 0.77
C LYS A 121 -19.57 5.55 0.30
N LEU A 122 -18.61 6.06 1.07
CA LEU A 122 -17.79 7.21 0.69
C LEU A 122 -16.98 6.94 -0.59
N ALA A 123 -16.55 5.71 -0.79
CA ALA A 123 -15.85 5.25 -1.97
C ALA A 123 -16.78 4.83 -3.14
N ASN A 124 -18.09 5.03 -3.00
CA ASN A 124 -19.10 4.64 -3.99
C ASN A 124 -19.14 3.13 -4.30
N PHE A 125 -18.88 2.28 -3.32
CA PHE A 125 -19.13 0.85 -3.42
C PHE A 125 -20.55 0.52 -2.94
N ASP A 126 -21.29 -0.25 -3.73
CA ASP A 126 -22.62 -0.77 -3.38
C ASP A 126 -22.50 -2.02 -2.50
N THR A 127 -21.48 -2.84 -2.75
CA THR A 127 -21.13 -4.07 -2.02
C THR A 127 -19.70 -4.00 -1.51
N ASN A 128 -19.34 -4.89 -0.60
CA ASN A 128 -17.96 -4.99 -0.14
C ASN A 128 -17.11 -5.76 -1.18
N PRO A 129 -16.15 -5.12 -1.87
CA PRO A 129 -15.32 -5.76 -2.88
C PRO A 129 -14.39 -6.86 -2.31
N LEU A 130 -14.27 -6.96 -0.98
CA LEU A 130 -13.53 -8.04 -0.32
C LEU A 130 -14.37 -9.32 -0.15
N GLU A 131 -15.70 -9.24 -0.36
CA GLU A 131 -16.66 -10.32 -0.13
C GLU A 131 -17.37 -10.76 -1.42
N ASP A 132 -17.16 -10.02 -2.52
CA ASP A 132 -17.72 -10.33 -3.83
C ASP A 132 -16.62 -10.67 -4.86
N ASP A 133 -17.01 -10.91 -6.11
CA ASP A 133 -16.09 -11.31 -7.18
C ASP A 133 -15.29 -10.15 -7.79
N THR A 134 -15.40 -8.94 -7.26
CA THR A 134 -14.74 -7.73 -7.81
C THR A 134 -13.22 -7.91 -7.93
N LEU A 135 -12.63 -8.61 -6.98
CA LEU A 135 -11.17 -8.82 -6.89
C LEU A 135 -10.73 -10.23 -7.33
N SER A 136 -11.61 -11.04 -7.92
CA SER A 136 -11.30 -12.42 -8.36
C SER A 136 -10.18 -12.53 -9.40
N GLY A 137 -9.90 -11.43 -10.13
CA GLY A 137 -8.81 -11.36 -11.12
C GLY A 137 -7.44 -10.98 -10.55
N TYR A 138 -7.30 -10.86 -9.21
CA TYR A 138 -6.10 -10.38 -8.53
C TYR A 138 -5.69 -11.34 -7.41
N ASP A 139 -4.42 -11.29 -7.02
CA ASP A 139 -3.91 -11.96 -5.82
C ASP A 139 -4.17 -11.05 -4.60
N LEU A 140 -5.31 -11.30 -3.93
CA LEU A 140 -5.81 -10.45 -2.85
C LEU A 140 -5.26 -10.86 -1.49
N HIS A 141 -4.62 -9.91 -0.81
CA HIS A 141 -4.17 -10.04 0.57
C HIS A 141 -4.89 -9.04 1.48
N GLN A 142 -5.76 -9.55 2.33
CA GLN A 142 -6.48 -8.77 3.35
C GLN A 142 -5.65 -8.72 4.64
N VAL A 143 -5.12 -7.56 4.97
CA VAL A 143 -4.28 -7.36 6.16
C VAL A 143 -4.94 -6.36 7.09
N PRO A 144 -5.22 -6.68 8.35
CA PRO A 144 -5.80 -5.74 9.31
C PRO A 144 -4.73 -4.76 9.83
N ILE A 145 -4.24 -3.89 8.94
CA ILE A 145 -3.08 -3.01 9.17
C ILE A 145 -3.30 -2.10 10.38
N SER A 146 -4.50 -1.55 10.54
CA SER A 146 -4.79 -0.63 11.66
C SER A 146 -4.74 -1.36 13.00
N SER A 147 -5.35 -2.52 13.10
CA SER A 147 -5.36 -3.36 14.31
C SER A 147 -3.95 -3.87 14.64
N LEU A 148 -3.22 -4.35 13.65
CA LEU A 148 -1.84 -4.81 13.84
C LEU A 148 -0.91 -3.67 14.25
N THR A 149 -1.09 -2.47 13.70
CA THR A 149 -0.35 -1.28 14.11
C THR A 149 -0.64 -0.92 15.57
N ALA A 150 -1.92 -0.93 15.97
CA ALA A 150 -2.33 -0.64 17.34
C ALA A 150 -1.73 -1.65 18.33
N ASN A 151 -1.78 -2.92 18.01
CA ASN A 151 -1.20 -3.99 18.84
C ASN A 151 0.33 -3.86 18.97
N ALA A 152 1.02 -3.52 17.88
CA ALA A 152 2.48 -3.35 17.89
C ALA A 152 2.95 -2.15 18.73
N LEU A 153 2.09 -1.15 18.91
CA LEU A 153 2.37 0.08 19.67
C LEU A 153 1.75 0.08 21.07
N GLU A 154 1.15 -1.05 21.48
CA GLU A 154 0.56 -1.19 22.81
C GLU A 154 1.61 -0.94 23.91
N GLY A 155 1.22 -0.18 24.93
CA GLY A 155 2.10 0.17 26.04
C GLY A 155 3.04 1.36 25.79
N LEU A 156 3.09 1.90 24.58
CA LEU A 156 3.82 3.15 24.32
C LEU A 156 2.97 4.37 24.69
N PRO A 157 3.59 5.50 25.14
CA PRO A 157 2.90 6.71 25.55
C PRO A 157 2.41 7.52 24.32
N LEU A 158 1.60 6.88 23.46
CA LEU A 158 1.06 7.49 22.25
C LEU A 158 -0.45 7.66 22.37
N SER A 159 -0.97 8.78 21.87
CA SER A 159 -2.41 8.98 21.73
C SER A 159 -2.98 8.09 20.60
N PRO A 160 -4.28 7.77 20.62
CA PRO A 160 -4.92 7.00 19.55
C PRO A 160 -4.71 7.61 18.14
N LYS A 161 -4.61 8.94 18.06
CA LYS A 161 -4.34 9.65 16.81
C LYS A 161 -2.91 9.45 16.30
N GLU A 162 -1.94 9.41 17.20
CA GLU A 162 -0.55 9.12 16.85
C GLU A 162 -0.39 7.66 16.41
N VAL A 163 -0.98 6.72 17.14
CA VAL A 163 -1.04 5.31 16.75
C VAL A 163 -1.63 5.14 15.35
N ALA A 164 -2.79 5.76 15.08
CA ALA A 164 -3.44 5.68 13.77
C ALA A 164 -2.58 6.24 12.62
N ARG A 165 -1.69 7.18 12.89
CA ARG A 165 -0.76 7.73 11.90
C ARG A 165 0.39 6.79 11.55
N CYS A 166 0.71 5.83 12.44
CA CYS A 166 1.82 4.90 12.22
C CYS A 166 1.48 3.74 11.26
N LYS A 167 0.23 3.61 10.81
CA LYS A 167 -0.19 2.54 9.89
C LYS A 167 0.57 2.54 8.56
N ASN A 168 1.05 3.72 8.12
CA ASN A 168 1.89 3.84 6.93
C ASN A 168 3.25 3.14 7.10
N PHE A 169 3.85 3.21 8.29
CA PHE A 169 5.09 2.50 8.59
C PHE A 169 4.88 0.99 8.70
N PHE A 170 3.69 0.53 9.12
CA PHE A 170 3.35 -0.87 9.03
C PHE A 170 3.32 -1.35 7.57
N ALA A 171 2.65 -0.60 6.70
CA ALA A 171 2.63 -0.88 5.26
C ALA A 171 4.04 -0.86 4.65
N LEU A 172 4.90 0.09 5.06
CA LEU A 172 6.31 0.15 4.66
C LEU A 172 7.07 -1.11 5.11
N GLY A 173 6.92 -1.50 6.37
CA GLY A 173 7.55 -2.72 6.92
C GLY A 173 7.12 -4.00 6.22
N LEU A 174 5.83 -4.10 5.85
CA LEU A 174 5.32 -5.20 5.06
C LEU A 174 6.00 -5.28 3.69
N MET A 175 6.20 -4.14 3.03
CA MET A 175 6.89 -4.09 1.74
C MET A 175 8.38 -4.38 1.89
N TYR A 176 9.02 -3.95 2.98
CA TYR A 176 10.40 -4.33 3.28
C TYR A 176 10.54 -5.86 3.42
N TRP A 177 9.61 -6.47 4.14
CA TRP A 177 9.59 -7.92 4.29
C TRP A 177 9.34 -8.63 2.96
N LEU A 178 8.38 -8.13 2.14
CA LEU A 178 8.01 -8.74 0.87
C LEU A 178 9.17 -8.73 -0.13
N TYR A 179 9.91 -7.61 -0.19
CA TYR A 179 11.02 -7.40 -1.12
C TYR A 179 12.41 -7.57 -0.51
N ASP A 180 12.48 -8.20 0.66
CA ASP A 180 13.73 -8.50 1.35
C ASP A 180 14.65 -7.27 1.54
N ARG A 181 14.04 -6.14 1.99
CA ARG A 181 14.76 -4.90 2.21
C ARG A 181 15.37 -4.85 3.61
N PRO A 182 16.63 -4.37 3.77
CA PRO A 182 17.25 -4.27 5.08
C PRO A 182 16.54 -3.24 5.98
N LEU A 183 16.36 -3.59 7.25
CA LEU A 183 15.81 -2.67 8.27
C LEU A 183 16.89 -1.82 8.97
N LYS A 184 18.17 -2.15 8.73
CA LYS A 184 19.31 -1.44 9.33
C LYS A 184 20.09 -0.73 8.23
N ASN A 185 20.31 0.55 8.42
CA ASN A 185 21.28 1.36 7.68
C ASN A 185 22.64 1.28 8.36
#